data_0545290058720118077d8bf94fa5ece2
#
_entry.id   0545290058720118077d8bf94fa5ece2
#
_cell.length_a   1.000
_cell.length_b   1.000
_cell.length_c   1.000
_cell.angle_alpha   90.00
_cell.angle_beta   90.00
_cell.angle_gamma   90.00
#
_symmetry.space_group_name_H-M   'P 1'
#
loop_
_entity.id
_entity.type
_entity.pdbx_description
1 polymer ?
#
loop_
_entity_poly.entity_id
_entity_poly.type
_entity_poly.pdbx_seq_one_letter_code
_entity_poly.pdbx_strand_id
1 'polypeptide(L)'
;MKAGRVMMDYDLKKLDKLAKKTLSAKRYFHTQCVVRQAQKLARLYGCDEQKAMAAGWMHDICKEMPRDEQLHWLEKYGIILDSVQRTQPKTWHGMAACGYIRETLGIDDPEILHAIRYHTTACGAMTALDEVV
;
A
#
# COMPACT_ATOMS: atom_id res chain seq x y z
N MET A 1 5.69 -12.62 -22.29
CA MET A 1 5.18 -12.64 -22.16
C MET A 1 4.79 -12.22 -21.76
N LYS A 2 4.79 -12.34 -21.68
CA LYS A 2 4.21 -12.14 -21.38
C LYS A 2 3.82 -11.93 -20.78
N ALA A 3 4.10 -11.97 -20.76
CA ALA A 3 3.59 -11.95 -20.18
C ALA A 3 3.10 -11.46 -19.59
N GLY A 4 3.37 -11.43 -19.67
CA GLY A 4 2.72 -11.25 -18.94
C GLY A 4 2.02 -10.48 -18.35
N ARG A 5 1.31 -10.10 -18.63
CA ARG A 5 0.40 -9.42 -18.12
C ARG A 5 -0.54 -10.05 -17.33
N VAL A 6 -0.69 -11.11 -17.56
CA VAL A 6 -1.43 -11.97 -16.72
C VAL A 6 -0.95 -11.93 -15.31
N MET A 7 0.28 -11.64 -15.15
CA MET A 7 0.88 -11.49 -13.87
C MET A 7 0.40 -10.30 -13.10
N MET A 8 -0.45 -9.51 -13.71
CA MET A 8 -1.06 -8.38 -13.05
C MET A 8 -2.29 -8.74 -12.25
N ASP A 9 -2.71 -10.02 -12.30
CA ASP A 9 -3.84 -10.46 -11.49
C ASP A 9 -3.35 -10.80 -10.09
N TYR A 10 -3.86 -10.08 -9.11
CA TYR A 10 -3.53 -10.31 -7.71
C TYR A 10 -4.64 -11.12 -7.04
N ASP A 11 -4.25 -11.94 -6.07
CA ASP A 11 -5.23 -12.69 -5.29
C ASP A 11 -5.85 -11.74 -4.26
N LEU A 12 -6.88 -11.04 -4.67
CA LEU A 12 -7.55 -10.04 -3.84
C LEU A 12 -8.21 -10.66 -2.60
N LYS A 13 -8.64 -11.90 -2.69
CA LYS A 13 -9.22 -12.61 -1.53
C LYS A 13 -8.16 -12.85 -0.47
N LYS A 14 -6.95 -13.16 -0.87
CA LYS A 14 -5.83 -13.35 0.04
C LYS A 14 -5.48 -12.04 0.74
N LEU A 15 -5.49 -10.93 0.01
CA LEU A 15 -5.22 -9.61 0.58
C LEU A 15 -6.32 -9.20 1.54
N ASP A 16 -7.57 -9.47 1.22
CA ASP A 16 -8.71 -9.23 2.11
C ASP A 16 -8.53 -9.99 3.42
N LYS A 17 -8.23 -11.28 3.35
CA LYS A 17 -8.02 -12.10 4.54
C LYS A 17 -6.86 -11.60 5.39
N LEU A 18 -5.78 -11.18 4.75
CA LEU A 18 -4.62 -10.64 5.45
C LEU A 18 -5.00 -9.35 6.19
N ALA A 19 -5.71 -8.45 5.54
CA ALA A 19 -6.15 -7.20 6.14
C ALA A 19 -7.07 -7.48 7.33
N LYS A 20 -8.02 -8.39 7.17
CA LYS A 20 -8.96 -8.75 8.23
C LYS A 20 -8.25 -9.32 9.45
N LYS A 21 -7.23 -10.14 9.22
CA LYS A 21 -6.45 -10.78 10.28
C LYS A 21 -5.54 -9.77 11.00
N THR A 22 -4.99 -8.82 10.26
CA THR A 22 -3.94 -7.92 10.75
C THR A 22 -4.49 -6.66 11.40
N LEU A 23 -5.60 -6.14 10.88
CA LEU A 23 -6.13 -4.84 11.29
C LEU A 23 -7.27 -4.98 12.30
N SER A 24 -7.47 -3.94 13.12
CA SER A 24 -8.65 -3.86 13.97
C SER A 24 -9.91 -3.81 13.11
N ALA A 25 -11.06 -4.12 13.69
CA ALA A 25 -12.34 -4.09 12.98
C ALA A 25 -12.60 -2.74 12.33
N LYS A 26 -12.31 -1.66 13.04
CA LYS A 26 -12.48 -0.30 12.54
C LYS A 26 -11.60 -0.02 11.34
N ARG A 27 -10.31 -0.40 11.42
CA ARG A 27 -9.35 -0.16 10.35
C ARG A 27 -9.62 -1.06 9.15
N TYR A 28 -10.06 -2.28 9.40
CA TYR A 28 -10.45 -3.19 8.32
C TYR A 28 -11.66 -2.62 7.55
N PHE A 29 -12.66 -2.12 8.26
CA PHE A 29 -13.82 -1.50 7.60
C PHE A 29 -13.41 -0.31 6.74
N HIS A 30 -12.52 0.54 7.28
CA HIS A 30 -11.96 1.67 6.51
C HIS A 30 -11.27 1.16 5.23
N THR A 31 -10.49 0.11 5.36
CA THR A 31 -9.77 -0.48 4.22
C THR A 31 -10.73 -1.00 3.17
N GLN A 32 -11.82 -1.66 3.58
CA GLN A 32 -12.85 -2.11 2.64
C GLN A 32 -13.46 -0.93 1.86
N CYS A 33 -13.71 0.18 2.53
CA CYS A 33 -14.23 1.38 1.87
C CYS A 33 -13.24 1.95 0.87
N VAL A 34 -11.96 1.99 1.24
CA VAL A 34 -10.89 2.47 0.36
C VAL A 34 -10.77 1.59 -0.88
N VAL A 35 -10.86 0.27 -0.72
CA VAL A 35 -10.79 -0.66 -1.85
C VAL A 35 -11.91 -0.42 -2.84
N ARG A 36 -13.14 -0.25 -2.36
CA ARG A 36 -14.29 0.04 -3.22
C ARG A 36 -14.12 1.36 -3.95
N GLN A 37 -13.66 2.38 -3.23
CA GLN A 37 -13.47 3.70 -3.82
C GLN A 37 -12.33 3.66 -4.84
N ALA A 38 -11.25 2.96 -4.54
CA ALA A 38 -10.12 2.80 -5.45
C ALA A 38 -10.54 2.11 -6.74
N GLN A 39 -11.36 1.06 -6.65
CA GLN A 39 -11.88 0.37 -7.82
C GLN A 39 -12.70 1.31 -8.69
N LYS A 40 -13.58 2.07 -8.07
CA LYS A 40 -14.46 3.01 -8.75
C LYS A 40 -13.67 4.10 -9.47
N LEU A 41 -12.69 4.68 -8.79
CA LEU A 41 -11.87 5.74 -9.37
C LEU A 41 -10.95 5.19 -10.46
N ALA A 42 -10.41 3.99 -10.29
CA ALA A 42 -9.57 3.37 -11.31
C ALA A 42 -10.36 3.16 -12.60
N ARG A 43 -11.59 2.69 -12.46
CA ARG A 43 -12.47 2.49 -13.61
C ARG A 43 -12.78 3.82 -14.30
N LEU A 44 -13.02 4.87 -13.51
CA LEU A 44 -13.34 6.19 -14.02
C LEU A 44 -12.16 6.85 -14.73
N TYR A 45 -10.94 6.69 -14.20
CA TYR A 45 -9.75 7.34 -14.73
C TYR A 45 -8.86 6.45 -15.59
N GLY A 46 -9.31 5.25 -15.91
CA GLY A 46 -8.57 4.37 -16.81
C GLY A 46 -7.34 3.70 -16.20
N CYS A 47 -7.29 3.58 -14.87
CA CYS A 47 -6.23 2.85 -14.20
C CYS A 47 -6.55 1.36 -14.14
N ASP A 48 -5.53 0.54 -13.87
CA ASP A 48 -5.70 -0.89 -13.66
C ASP A 48 -6.48 -1.14 -12.35
N GLU A 49 -7.68 -1.69 -12.46
CA GLU A 49 -8.54 -1.94 -11.29
C GLU A 49 -7.92 -2.93 -10.31
N GLN A 50 -7.26 -3.98 -10.82
CA GLN A 50 -6.65 -4.98 -9.97
C GLN A 50 -5.52 -4.37 -9.12
N LYS A 51 -4.69 -3.56 -9.74
CA LYS A 51 -3.63 -2.85 -9.02
C LYS A 51 -4.18 -1.88 -7.99
N ALA A 52 -5.22 -1.14 -8.37
CA ALA A 52 -5.84 -0.17 -7.47
C ALA A 52 -6.43 -0.86 -6.24
N MET A 53 -7.13 -1.96 -6.45
CA MET A 53 -7.72 -2.72 -5.36
C MET A 53 -6.65 -3.37 -4.48
N ALA A 54 -5.60 -3.93 -5.08
CA ALA A 54 -4.50 -4.51 -4.33
C ALA A 54 -3.81 -3.46 -3.47
N ALA A 55 -3.52 -2.29 -4.03
CA ALA A 55 -2.93 -1.19 -3.27
C ALA A 55 -3.86 -0.74 -2.15
N GLY A 56 -5.16 -0.69 -2.41
CA GLY A 56 -6.16 -0.35 -1.40
C GLY A 56 -6.15 -1.31 -0.22
N TRP A 57 -6.09 -2.62 -0.48
CA TRP A 57 -6.03 -3.62 0.58
C TRP A 57 -4.77 -3.49 1.44
N MET A 58 -3.66 -3.07 0.85
CA MET A 58 -2.35 -3.06 1.50
C MET A 58 -1.94 -1.70 2.06
N HIS A 59 -2.61 -0.61 1.67
CA HIS A 59 -2.12 0.73 2.00
C HIS A 59 -1.96 1.00 3.49
N ASP A 60 -2.82 0.43 4.33
CA ASP A 60 -2.79 0.62 5.77
C ASP A 60 -2.36 -0.63 6.53
N ILE A 61 -1.78 -1.63 5.84
CA ILE A 61 -1.48 -2.91 6.48
C ILE A 61 -0.55 -2.77 7.68
N CYS A 62 0.30 -1.76 7.68
CA CYS A 62 1.22 -1.48 8.79
C CYS A 62 0.75 -0.35 9.69
N LYS A 63 -0.45 0.17 9.48
CA LYS A 63 -0.96 1.33 10.23
C LYS A 63 -0.97 1.13 11.74
N GLU A 64 -1.37 -0.05 12.18
CA GLU A 64 -1.48 -0.38 13.60
C GLU A 64 -0.27 -1.15 14.13
N MET A 65 0.74 -1.35 13.29
CA MET A 65 2.00 -1.97 13.69
C MET A 65 2.73 -1.04 14.68
N PRO A 66 3.35 -1.57 15.75
CA PRO A 66 4.15 -0.74 16.66
C PRO A 66 5.23 0.03 15.92
N ARG A 67 5.56 1.21 16.41
CA ARG A 67 6.51 2.10 15.73
C ARG A 67 7.91 1.50 15.60
N ASP A 68 8.36 0.75 16.59
CA ASP A 68 9.65 0.08 16.52
C ASP A 68 9.69 -0.96 15.40
N GLU A 69 8.58 -1.67 15.17
CA GLU A 69 8.49 -2.60 14.05
C GLU A 69 8.46 -1.86 12.71
N GLN A 70 7.75 -0.73 12.64
CA GLN A 70 7.74 0.08 11.43
C GLN A 70 9.16 0.56 11.10
N LEU A 71 9.89 1.04 12.10
CA LEU A 71 11.29 1.45 11.92
C LEU A 71 12.17 0.32 11.46
N HIS A 72 11.93 -0.89 12.00
CA HIS A 72 12.68 -2.07 11.57
C HIS A 72 12.54 -2.31 10.06
N TRP A 73 11.31 -2.19 9.54
CA TRP A 73 11.08 -2.36 8.10
C TRP A 73 11.73 -1.27 7.27
N LEU A 74 11.74 -0.02 7.77
CA LEU A 74 12.43 1.08 7.10
C LEU A 74 13.93 0.82 7.02
N GLU A 75 14.54 0.42 8.13
CA GLU A 75 15.97 0.12 8.18
C GLU A 75 16.35 -1.03 7.26
N LYS A 76 15.54 -2.09 7.27
CA LYS A 76 15.80 -3.29 6.49
C LYS A 76 15.86 -3.00 4.99
N TYR A 77 15.06 -2.05 4.53
CA TYR A 77 14.99 -1.71 3.11
C TYR A 77 15.72 -0.40 2.77
N GLY A 78 16.57 0.07 3.69
CA GLY A 78 17.44 1.20 3.44
C GLY A 78 16.74 2.53 3.29
N ILE A 79 15.55 2.67 3.87
CA ILE A 79 14.82 3.93 3.83
C ILE A 79 15.32 4.83 4.95
N ILE A 80 15.83 5.99 4.57
CA ILE A 80 16.37 6.98 5.52
C ILE A 80 15.34 8.09 5.70
N LEU A 81 14.90 8.29 6.95
CA LEU A 81 13.96 9.36 7.27
C LEU A 81 14.67 10.70 7.31
N ASP A 82 14.06 11.73 6.71
CA ASP A 82 14.56 13.09 6.86
C ASP A 82 14.11 13.67 8.22
N SER A 83 14.53 14.89 8.52
CA SER A 83 14.25 15.50 9.82
C SER A 83 12.75 15.70 10.07
N VAL A 84 12.00 15.99 9.02
CA VAL A 84 10.54 16.17 9.13
C VAL A 84 9.85 14.84 9.37
N GLN A 85 10.22 13.83 8.60
CA GLN A 85 9.63 12.48 8.73
C GLN A 85 9.86 11.89 10.12
N ARG A 86 11.03 12.14 10.70
CA ARG A 86 11.35 11.65 12.05
C ARG A 86 10.39 12.19 13.10
N THR A 87 9.89 13.40 12.91
CA THR A 87 8.97 14.03 13.86
C THR A 87 7.51 13.69 13.59
N GLN A 88 7.23 12.95 12.51
CA GLN A 88 5.87 12.63 12.12
C GLN A 88 5.68 11.12 11.89
N PRO A 89 5.67 10.33 12.98
CA PRO A 89 5.53 8.87 12.88
C PRO A 89 4.28 8.41 12.14
N LYS A 90 3.25 9.24 12.07
CA LYS A 90 2.02 8.89 11.34
C LYS A 90 2.27 8.62 9.86
N THR A 91 3.38 9.13 9.32
CA THR A 91 3.70 8.94 7.90
C THR A 91 4.52 7.67 7.62
N TRP A 92 4.95 6.97 8.66
CA TRP A 92 5.86 5.84 8.51
C TRP A 92 5.19 4.57 7.97
N HIS A 93 3.91 4.38 8.26
CA HIS A 93 3.26 3.11 7.92
C HIS A 93 3.22 2.81 6.41
N GLY A 94 3.11 3.82 5.58
CA GLY A 94 3.12 3.64 4.13
C GLY A 94 4.48 3.14 3.65
N MET A 95 5.55 3.73 4.16
CA MET A 95 6.90 3.32 3.82
C MET A 95 7.21 1.92 4.37
N ALA A 96 6.79 1.65 5.60
CA ALA A 96 6.99 0.35 6.22
C ALA A 96 6.21 -0.74 5.45
N ALA A 97 5.02 -0.42 4.98
CA ALA A 97 4.21 -1.34 4.20
C ALA A 97 4.93 -1.79 2.93
N CYS A 98 5.66 -0.90 2.26
CA CYS A 98 6.41 -1.26 1.06
C CYS A 98 7.39 -2.40 1.33
N GLY A 99 8.15 -2.32 2.42
CA GLY A 99 9.07 -3.39 2.78
C GLY A 99 8.34 -4.66 3.21
N TYR A 100 7.32 -4.50 4.03
CA TYR A 100 6.53 -5.61 4.55
C TYR A 100 5.90 -6.45 3.43
N ILE A 101 5.25 -5.80 2.45
CA ILE A 101 4.58 -6.53 1.38
C ILE A 101 5.56 -7.17 0.39
N ARG A 102 6.71 -6.55 0.17
CA ARG A 102 7.74 -7.13 -0.68
C ARG A 102 8.24 -8.44 -0.09
N GLU A 103 8.53 -8.46 1.20
CA GLU A 103 9.06 -9.66 1.85
C GLU A 103 7.98 -10.69 2.15
N THR A 104 6.84 -10.25 2.65
CA THR A 104 5.78 -11.15 3.14
C THR A 104 4.93 -11.70 2.00
N LEU A 105 4.63 -10.88 1.00
CA LEU A 105 3.72 -11.24 -0.09
C LEU A 105 4.41 -11.41 -1.43
N GLY A 106 5.69 -11.04 -1.52
CA GLY A 106 6.42 -11.12 -2.78
C GLY A 106 5.94 -10.14 -3.83
N ILE A 107 5.23 -9.10 -3.44
CA ILE A 107 4.74 -8.08 -4.37
C ILE A 107 5.80 -7.02 -4.54
N ASP A 108 6.25 -6.84 -5.77
CA ASP A 108 7.35 -5.92 -6.11
C ASP A 108 6.98 -5.00 -7.28
N ASP A 109 5.70 -4.75 -7.49
CA ASP A 109 5.23 -3.87 -8.55
C ASP A 109 5.52 -2.42 -8.16
N PRO A 110 6.36 -1.70 -8.94
CA PRO A 110 6.74 -0.34 -8.59
C PRO A 110 5.58 0.63 -8.48
N GLU A 111 4.56 0.49 -9.29
CA GLU A 111 3.39 1.38 -9.24
C GLU A 111 2.62 1.20 -7.94
N ILE A 112 2.43 -0.04 -7.50
CA ILE A 112 1.73 -0.33 -6.25
C ILE A 112 2.54 0.18 -5.07
N LEU A 113 3.84 -0.10 -5.05
CA LEU A 113 4.71 0.33 -3.97
C LEU A 113 4.77 1.85 -3.87
N HIS A 114 4.83 2.54 -5.01
CA HIS A 114 4.84 3.99 -5.04
C HIS A 114 3.54 4.57 -4.48
N ALA A 115 2.40 4.03 -4.89
CA ALA A 115 1.09 4.48 -4.40
C ALA A 115 0.96 4.29 -2.89
N ILE A 116 1.39 3.15 -2.37
CA ILE A 116 1.32 2.87 -0.94
C ILE A 116 2.26 3.78 -0.16
N ARG A 117 3.49 3.96 -0.65
CA ARG A 117 4.48 4.79 0.03
C ARG A 117 4.01 6.23 0.22
N TYR A 118 3.35 6.79 -0.79
CA TYR A 118 3.00 8.20 -0.81
C TYR A 118 1.53 8.50 -0.55
N HIS A 119 0.75 7.51 -0.12
CA HIS A 119 -0.69 7.73 0.10
C HIS A 119 -1.00 8.73 1.21
N THR A 120 -0.10 8.92 2.17
CA THR A 120 -0.31 9.88 3.27
C THR A 120 0.37 11.22 3.03
N THR A 121 1.38 11.27 2.18
CA THR A 121 2.21 12.47 2.03
C THR A 121 2.20 13.08 0.64
N ALA A 122 1.82 12.30 -0.37
CA ALA A 122 1.93 12.68 -1.77
C ALA A 122 3.40 12.95 -2.15
N CYS A 123 3.63 13.23 -3.41
CA CYS A 123 4.95 13.62 -3.91
C CYS A 123 4.77 14.39 -5.20
N GLY A 124 5.85 15.01 -5.70
CA GLY A 124 5.79 15.82 -6.90
C GLY A 124 5.56 15.06 -8.20
N ALA A 125 5.76 13.75 -8.19
CA ALA A 125 5.60 12.89 -9.37
C ALA A 125 4.51 11.86 -9.15
N MET A 126 3.31 12.32 -8.83
CA MET A 126 2.17 11.42 -8.62
C MET A 126 1.72 10.77 -9.93
N THR A 127 1.53 9.46 -9.90
CA THR A 127 0.94 8.72 -11.03
C THR A 127 -0.58 8.70 -10.88
N ALA A 128 -1.27 8.26 -11.92
CA ALA A 128 -2.73 8.12 -11.84
C ALA A 128 -3.13 7.12 -10.74
N LEU A 129 -2.36 6.04 -10.56
CA LEU A 129 -2.63 5.07 -9.51
C LEU A 129 -2.44 5.68 -8.12
N ASP A 130 -1.41 6.52 -7.93
CA ASP A 130 -1.17 7.21 -6.67
C ASP A 130 -2.36 8.07 -6.28
N GLU A 131 -2.93 8.79 -7.23
CA GLU A 131 -4.06 9.68 -6.97
C GLU A 131 -5.34 8.93 -6.65
N VAL A 132 -5.49 7.71 -7.16
CA VAL A 132 -6.65 6.86 -6.90
C VAL A 132 -6.61 6.27 -5.49
N VAL A 133 -5.45 5.95 -4.98
CA VAL A 133 -5.24 5.35 -3.67
C VAL A 133 -4.94 6.41 -2.63
#